data_b1608b981958f73891dfe1c8c4e1e745
#
_entry.id   b1608b981958f73891dfe1c8c4e1e745
#
_cell.length_a   1.000
_cell.length_b   1.000
_cell.length_c   1.000
_cell.angle_alpha   90.00
_cell.angle_beta   90.00
_cell.angle_gamma   90.00
#
_symmetry.space_group_name_H-M   'P 1'
#
loop_
_entity.id
_entity.type
_entity.pdbx_description
1 polymer ?
#
loop_
_entity_poly.entity_id
_entity_poly.type
_entity_poly.pdbx_seq_one_letter_code
_entity_poly.pdbx_strand_id
1 'polypeptide(L)'
;MLRELSLFSGYGGMTLGLRLAGWPVETVAYVESDPWCQRVLRARMDDGSLDVGDIHGDIREFGAEQYAGEVDLVSAGFPCQPHSHAGSRLGESDPRNLWPETREVIRVVGPRWVVLENVPGILSGNDGRQGFGISVLGELSELGFDGKWGVYSAADAGAPHLRKRWWVLAHASR
;
A
#
# COMPACT_ATOMS: atom_id res chain seq x y z
N MET A 1 14.14 11.53 9.52
CA MET A 1 12.78 11.44 8.94
C MET A 1 12.83 10.34 7.91
N LEU A 2 11.82 9.47 7.83
CA LEU A 2 11.72 8.45 6.78
C LEU A 2 10.94 9.07 5.60
N ARG A 3 11.53 9.09 4.43
CA ARG A 3 10.88 9.61 3.21
C ARG A 3 9.92 8.56 2.66
N GLU A 4 8.63 8.88 2.64
CA GLU A 4 7.55 7.98 2.23
C GLU A 4 7.09 8.28 0.79
N LEU A 5 6.93 7.23 -0.02
CA LEU A 5 6.11 7.22 -1.23
C LEU A 5 4.80 6.50 -0.91
N SER A 6 3.69 7.23 -0.97
CA SER A 6 2.35 6.70 -0.68
C SER A 6 1.64 6.30 -1.96
N LEU A 7 1.36 5.00 -2.15
CA LEU A 7 0.63 4.46 -3.29
C LEU A 7 -0.82 4.17 -2.91
N PHE A 8 -1.75 4.46 -3.82
CA PHE A 8 -3.20 4.35 -3.57
C PHE A 8 -3.60 5.14 -2.32
N SER A 9 -3.14 6.36 -2.28
CA SER A 9 -3.08 7.18 -1.06
C SER A 9 -4.45 7.47 -0.45
N GLY A 10 -5.52 7.43 -1.25
CA GLY A 10 -6.87 7.78 -0.79
C GLY A 10 -6.88 9.19 -0.17
N TYR A 11 -7.19 9.25 1.11
CA TYR A 11 -7.22 10.50 1.89
C TYR A 11 -5.99 10.69 2.79
N GLY A 12 -4.90 9.93 2.55
CA GLY A 12 -3.69 9.98 3.37
C GLY A 12 -3.76 9.20 4.69
N GLY A 13 -4.72 8.28 4.81
CA GLY A 13 -4.98 7.56 6.06
C GLY A 13 -3.83 6.68 6.53
N MET A 14 -3.06 6.07 5.60
CA MET A 14 -1.92 5.23 5.97
C MET A 14 -0.77 6.06 6.53
N THR A 15 -0.41 7.17 5.89
CA THR A 15 0.57 8.14 6.37
C THR A 15 0.22 8.63 7.79
N LEU A 16 -1.05 9.04 8.00
CA LEU A 16 -1.51 9.47 9.32
C LEU A 16 -1.40 8.34 10.35
N GLY A 17 -1.75 7.11 9.98
CA GLY A 17 -1.61 5.94 10.84
C GLY A 17 -0.17 5.66 11.24
N LEU A 18 0.78 5.77 10.31
CA LEU A 18 2.22 5.62 10.57
C LEU A 18 2.72 6.68 11.56
N ARG A 19 2.31 7.94 11.38
CA ARG A 19 2.66 9.02 12.31
C ARG A 19 2.09 8.79 13.70
N LEU A 20 0.83 8.37 13.82
CA LEU A 20 0.21 8.03 15.09
C LEU A 20 0.90 6.85 15.78
N ALA A 21 1.46 5.92 15.01
CA ALA A 21 2.28 4.82 15.52
C ALA A 21 3.70 5.27 15.94
N GLY A 22 4.03 6.56 15.82
CA GLY A 22 5.33 7.11 16.21
C GLY A 22 6.43 6.99 15.14
N TRP A 23 6.08 6.65 13.90
CA TRP A 23 7.03 6.64 12.80
C TRP A 23 7.30 8.06 12.32
N PRO A 24 8.56 8.48 12.22
CA PRO A 24 8.92 9.84 11.77
C PRO A 24 8.89 9.92 10.24
N VAL A 25 7.71 9.79 9.64
CA VAL A 25 7.52 9.81 8.18
C VAL A 25 7.27 11.21 7.64
N GLU A 26 7.85 11.46 6.47
CA GLU A 26 7.60 12.61 5.59
C GLU A 26 7.24 12.09 4.21
N THR A 27 6.00 12.33 3.77
CA THR A 27 5.54 11.88 2.46
C THR A 27 6.03 12.81 1.37
N VAL A 28 6.83 12.28 0.44
CA VAL A 28 7.42 13.05 -0.66
C VAL A 28 6.57 13.03 -1.92
N ALA A 29 5.76 11.97 -2.10
CA ALA A 29 4.82 11.87 -3.21
C ALA A 29 3.64 10.95 -2.87
N TYR A 30 2.52 11.21 -3.55
CA TYR A 30 1.27 10.48 -3.46
C TYR A 30 0.87 9.98 -4.84
N VAL A 31 0.49 8.70 -4.95
CA VAL A 31 -0.07 8.15 -6.19
C VAL A 31 -1.53 7.80 -5.92
N GLU A 32 -2.45 8.53 -6.56
CA GLU A 32 -3.89 8.41 -6.35
C GLU A 32 -4.64 8.78 -7.62
N SER A 33 -5.41 7.85 -8.17
CA SER A 33 -6.09 8.03 -9.45
C SER A 33 -7.45 8.75 -9.33
N ASP A 34 -8.10 8.70 -8.15
CA ASP A 34 -9.39 9.35 -7.94
C ASP A 34 -9.24 10.87 -7.78
N PRO A 35 -9.83 11.69 -8.70
CA PRO A 35 -9.72 13.13 -8.61
C PRO A 35 -10.32 13.73 -7.34
N TRP A 36 -11.31 13.05 -6.72
CA TRP A 36 -11.87 13.50 -5.44
C TRP A 36 -10.86 13.29 -4.32
N CYS A 37 -10.24 12.11 -4.24
CA CYS A 37 -9.19 11.83 -3.26
C CYS A 37 -8.01 12.80 -3.41
N GLN A 38 -7.59 13.09 -4.66
CA GLN A 38 -6.55 14.09 -4.93
C GLN A 38 -6.90 15.49 -4.39
N ARG A 39 -8.18 15.92 -4.51
CA ARG A 39 -8.62 17.21 -3.92
C ARG A 39 -8.52 17.21 -2.40
N VAL A 40 -8.88 16.08 -1.77
CA VAL A 40 -8.74 15.93 -0.31
C VAL A 40 -7.28 15.97 0.11
N LEU A 41 -6.38 15.27 -0.62
CA LEU A 41 -4.94 15.31 -0.34
C LEU A 41 -4.41 16.75 -0.40
N ARG A 42 -4.74 17.51 -1.46
CA ARG A 42 -4.34 18.94 -1.57
C ARG A 42 -4.84 19.76 -0.40
N ALA A 43 -6.13 19.62 -0.04
CA ALA A 43 -6.68 20.34 1.11
C ALA A 43 -5.98 19.99 2.43
N ARG A 44 -5.53 18.73 2.60
CA ARG A 44 -4.78 18.31 3.80
C ARG A 44 -3.32 18.76 3.78
N MET A 45 -2.72 18.97 2.60
CA MET A 45 -1.43 19.63 2.46
C MET A 45 -1.54 21.12 2.82
N ASP A 46 -2.59 21.78 2.33
CA ASP A 46 -2.83 23.22 2.55
C ASP A 46 -3.06 23.54 4.04
N ASP A 47 -3.73 22.66 4.79
CA ASP A 47 -3.96 22.84 6.22
C ASP A 47 -2.85 22.26 7.13
N GLY A 48 -1.80 21.70 6.51
CA GLY A 48 -0.64 21.14 7.24
C GLY A 48 -0.90 19.79 7.91
N SER A 49 -2.01 19.11 7.61
CA SER A 49 -2.29 17.75 8.14
C SER A 49 -1.47 16.69 7.44
N LEU A 50 -1.11 16.90 6.19
CA LEU A 50 -0.21 16.06 5.38
C LEU A 50 0.98 16.88 4.89
N ASP A 51 2.06 16.19 4.52
CA ASP A 51 3.21 16.84 3.90
C ASP A 51 2.87 17.32 2.50
N VAL A 52 3.49 18.43 2.10
CA VAL A 52 3.43 18.91 0.72
C VAL A 52 4.30 17.98 -0.14
N GLY A 53 3.70 17.35 -1.13
CA GLY A 53 4.36 16.43 -2.06
C GLY A 53 3.64 16.38 -3.41
N ASP A 54 4.29 15.78 -4.40
CA ASP A 54 3.69 15.61 -5.73
C ASP A 54 2.51 14.63 -5.67
N ILE A 55 1.44 14.92 -6.41
CA ILE A 55 0.31 14.02 -6.59
C ILE A 55 0.30 13.49 -8.02
N HIS A 56 0.57 12.21 -8.16
CA HIS A 56 0.51 11.47 -9.43
C HIS A 56 -0.84 10.77 -9.57
N GLY A 57 -1.26 10.49 -10.81
CA GLY A 57 -2.51 9.83 -11.13
C GLY A 57 -2.44 8.30 -11.06
N ASP A 58 -2.56 7.67 -12.23
CA ASP A 58 -2.57 6.21 -12.34
C ASP A 58 -1.17 5.61 -12.11
N ILE A 59 -1.07 4.60 -11.28
CA ILE A 59 0.20 3.91 -10.99
C ILE A 59 0.82 3.30 -12.26
N ARG A 60 0.02 2.95 -13.26
CA ARG A 60 0.49 2.40 -14.54
C ARG A 60 1.26 3.41 -15.39
N GLU A 61 1.05 4.70 -15.13
CA GLU A 61 1.73 5.82 -15.79
C GLU A 61 2.77 6.48 -14.89
N PHE A 62 2.96 5.94 -13.66
CA PHE A 62 3.85 6.52 -12.67
C PHE A 62 5.31 6.19 -12.97
N GLY A 63 6.12 7.22 -13.19
CA GLY A 63 7.57 7.09 -13.38
C GLY A 63 8.30 6.96 -12.06
N ALA A 64 8.47 5.73 -11.57
CA ALA A 64 9.08 5.44 -10.27
C ALA A 64 10.58 5.76 -10.22
N GLU A 65 11.25 5.85 -11.36
CA GLU A 65 12.71 6.04 -11.49
C GLU A 65 13.19 7.34 -10.84
N GLN A 66 12.38 8.39 -10.85
CA GLN A 66 12.70 9.66 -10.21
C GLN A 66 12.81 9.58 -8.69
N TYR A 67 12.27 8.51 -8.09
CA TYR A 67 12.31 8.25 -6.64
C TYR A 67 13.30 7.14 -6.25
N ALA A 68 14.04 6.60 -7.22
CA ALA A 68 14.98 5.51 -6.98
C ALA A 68 16.10 5.94 -6.00
N GLY A 69 16.22 5.24 -4.88
CA GLY A 69 17.19 5.54 -3.82
C GLY A 69 16.86 6.79 -2.97
N GLU A 70 15.76 7.48 -3.25
CA GLU A 70 15.35 8.71 -2.57
C GLU A 70 14.26 8.48 -1.51
N VAL A 71 13.71 7.28 -1.44
CA VAL A 71 12.58 6.91 -0.59
C VAL A 71 12.99 5.79 0.35
N ASP A 72 12.69 5.97 1.64
CA ASP A 72 12.95 4.96 2.68
C ASP A 72 11.80 3.98 2.86
N LEU A 73 10.57 4.42 2.56
CA LEU A 73 9.34 3.70 2.84
C LEU A 73 8.37 3.80 1.64
N VAL A 74 7.89 2.66 1.17
CA VAL A 74 6.71 2.58 0.31
C VAL A 74 5.53 2.07 1.11
N SER A 75 4.44 2.81 1.15
CA SER A 75 3.17 2.39 1.70
C SER A 75 2.13 2.19 0.60
N ALA A 76 1.34 1.10 0.63
CA ALA A 76 0.36 0.80 -0.41
C ALA A 76 -0.87 0.08 0.11
N GLY A 77 -2.07 0.65 -0.17
CA GLY A 77 -3.36 -0.02 -0.03
C GLY A 77 -3.89 -0.43 -1.40
N PHE A 78 -3.21 -1.37 -2.08
CA PHE A 78 -3.50 -1.72 -3.47
C PHE A 78 -4.85 -2.41 -3.66
N PRO A 79 -5.57 -2.17 -4.79
CA PRO A 79 -6.87 -2.79 -5.05
C PRO A 79 -6.77 -4.32 -5.15
N CYS A 80 -7.68 -5.03 -4.44
CA CYS A 80 -7.78 -6.49 -4.44
C CYS A 80 -9.19 -6.94 -4.86
N GLN A 81 -9.72 -6.36 -5.93
CA GLN A 81 -11.06 -6.64 -6.44
C GLN A 81 -11.27 -8.11 -6.91
N PRO A 82 -10.28 -8.82 -7.47
CA PRO A 82 -10.44 -10.22 -7.90
C PRO A 82 -10.77 -11.20 -6.77
N HIS A 83 -10.47 -10.84 -5.53
CA HIS A 83 -10.60 -11.70 -4.34
C HIS A 83 -11.74 -11.28 -3.41
N SER A 84 -12.53 -10.24 -3.77
CA SER A 84 -13.71 -9.84 -3.00
C SER A 84 -14.88 -10.81 -3.27
N HIS A 85 -15.70 -11.09 -2.24
CA HIS A 85 -16.86 -11.99 -2.34
C HIS A 85 -17.95 -11.55 -3.36
N ALA A 86 -17.81 -10.39 -4.00
CA ALA A 86 -18.87 -9.73 -4.80
C ALA A 86 -18.58 -9.64 -6.32
N GLY A 87 -17.55 -10.34 -6.87
CA GLY A 87 -17.20 -10.19 -8.30
C GLY A 87 -16.82 -11.50 -9.01
N SER A 88 -16.74 -11.46 -10.34
CA SER A 88 -16.18 -12.53 -11.18
C SER A 88 -14.69 -12.70 -10.86
N ARG A 89 -14.30 -13.87 -10.35
CA ARG A 89 -12.97 -14.18 -9.84
C ARG A 89 -11.99 -14.45 -10.98
N LEU A 90 -11.47 -13.41 -11.64
CA LEU A 90 -10.47 -13.51 -12.70
C LEU A 90 -9.05 -13.77 -12.16
N GLY A 91 -8.85 -13.72 -10.82
CA GLY A 91 -7.56 -13.99 -10.21
C GLY A 91 -6.50 -12.97 -10.60
N GLU A 92 -5.27 -13.44 -10.81
CA GLU A 92 -4.10 -12.63 -11.18
C GLU A 92 -4.26 -11.91 -12.54
N SER A 93 -5.11 -12.44 -13.44
CA SER A 93 -5.37 -11.86 -14.76
C SER A 93 -6.40 -10.73 -14.77
N ASP A 94 -6.93 -10.33 -13.60
CA ASP A 94 -7.90 -9.22 -13.54
C ASP A 94 -7.18 -7.88 -13.77
N PRO A 95 -7.62 -7.06 -14.75
CA PRO A 95 -7.00 -5.76 -15.04
C PRO A 95 -7.08 -4.75 -13.88
N ARG A 96 -7.85 -5.07 -12.83
CA ARG A 96 -7.95 -4.30 -11.60
C ARG A 96 -6.93 -4.76 -10.53
N ASN A 97 -6.19 -5.84 -10.79
CA ASN A 97 -5.07 -6.24 -9.95
C ASN A 97 -3.88 -5.31 -10.25
N LEU A 98 -3.58 -4.41 -9.34
CA LEU A 98 -2.46 -3.46 -9.46
C LEU A 98 -1.26 -3.85 -8.60
N TRP A 99 -1.19 -5.11 -8.17
CA TRP A 99 -0.02 -5.63 -7.49
C TRP A 99 1.24 -5.68 -8.39
N PRO A 100 1.17 -6.10 -9.67
CA PRO A 100 2.35 -6.09 -10.53
C PRO A 100 2.98 -4.70 -10.64
N GLU A 101 2.18 -3.65 -10.79
CA GLU A 101 2.65 -2.25 -10.83
C GLU A 101 3.22 -1.82 -9.47
N THR A 102 2.55 -2.20 -8.37
CA THR A 102 3.03 -1.92 -7.01
C THR A 102 4.39 -2.57 -6.76
N ARG A 103 4.53 -3.85 -7.14
CA ARG A 103 5.79 -4.60 -7.04
C ARG A 103 6.91 -3.95 -7.87
N GLU A 104 6.59 -3.50 -9.08
CA GLU A 104 7.57 -2.82 -9.94
C GLU A 104 8.02 -1.50 -9.33
N VAL A 105 7.12 -0.69 -8.78
CA VAL A 105 7.49 0.53 -8.05
C VAL A 105 8.42 0.21 -6.88
N ILE A 106 8.09 -0.81 -6.06
CA ILE A 106 8.95 -1.23 -4.93
C ILE A 106 10.34 -1.64 -5.43
N ARG A 107 10.41 -2.40 -6.53
CA ARG A 107 11.66 -2.86 -7.14
C ARG A 107 12.53 -1.71 -7.63
N VAL A 108 11.94 -0.73 -8.33
CA VAL A 108 12.64 0.43 -8.91
C VAL A 108 13.09 1.40 -7.83
N VAL A 109 12.21 1.72 -6.89
CA VAL A 109 12.48 2.67 -5.80
C VAL A 109 13.52 2.11 -4.82
N GLY A 110 13.49 0.80 -4.55
CA GLY A 110 14.39 0.11 -3.62
C GLY A 110 14.29 0.63 -2.19
N PRO A 111 13.08 0.76 -1.60
CA PRO A 111 12.92 1.33 -0.27
C PRO A 111 13.51 0.42 0.80
N ARG A 112 13.80 0.96 1.97
CA ARG A 112 14.17 0.17 3.15
C ARG A 112 12.99 -0.56 3.77
N TRP A 113 11.80 0.05 3.72
CA TRP A 113 10.58 -0.45 4.33
C TRP A 113 9.42 -0.51 3.33
N VAL A 114 8.58 -1.52 3.49
CA VAL A 114 7.31 -1.65 2.74
C VAL A 114 6.18 -1.90 3.74
N VAL A 115 5.11 -1.10 3.64
CA VAL A 115 3.88 -1.30 4.40
C VAL A 115 2.74 -1.53 3.42
N LEU A 116 2.09 -2.70 3.52
CA LEU A 116 0.94 -3.03 2.67
C LEU A 116 -0.33 -3.19 3.50
N GLU A 117 -1.44 -2.78 2.91
CA GLU A 117 -2.79 -3.03 3.44
C GLU A 117 -3.67 -3.68 2.38
N ASN A 118 -4.52 -4.63 2.82
CA ASN A 118 -5.55 -5.18 1.97
C ASN A 118 -6.70 -5.81 2.79
N VAL A 119 -7.75 -6.26 2.11
CA VAL A 119 -8.84 -7.00 2.75
C VAL A 119 -8.39 -8.42 3.13
N PRO A 120 -8.92 -9.02 4.23
CA PRO A 120 -8.54 -10.39 4.63
C PRO A 120 -8.81 -11.46 3.57
N GLY A 121 -9.75 -11.20 2.65
CA GLY A 121 -10.04 -12.08 1.52
C GLY A 121 -8.85 -12.38 0.60
N ILE A 122 -7.81 -11.55 0.63
CA ILE A 122 -6.57 -11.78 -0.12
C ILE A 122 -5.85 -13.07 0.31
N LEU A 123 -6.08 -13.52 1.55
CA LEU A 123 -5.53 -14.77 2.08
C LEU A 123 -6.34 -16.01 1.68
N SER A 124 -7.54 -15.82 1.13
CA SER A 124 -8.41 -16.91 0.75
C SER A 124 -8.06 -17.42 -0.65
N GLY A 125 -7.60 -18.64 -0.76
CA GLY A 125 -7.45 -19.36 -2.02
C GLY A 125 -8.76 -20.05 -2.42
N ASN A 126 -8.90 -20.40 -3.71
CA ASN A 126 -9.97 -21.24 -4.24
C ASN A 126 -9.41 -22.63 -4.60
N ASP A 127 -10.22 -23.67 -4.41
CA ASP A 127 -9.95 -25.02 -4.89
C ASP A 127 -8.57 -25.59 -4.43
N GLY A 128 -8.20 -25.31 -3.16
CA GLY A 128 -6.94 -25.80 -2.58
C GLY A 128 -5.69 -25.01 -2.98
N ARG A 129 -5.83 -23.90 -3.72
CA ARG A 129 -4.73 -22.98 -4.01
C ARG A 129 -4.50 -22.03 -2.85
N GLN A 130 -3.25 -21.60 -2.67
CA GLN A 130 -2.90 -20.57 -1.71
C GLN A 130 -3.55 -19.25 -2.08
N GLY A 131 -3.92 -18.43 -1.08
CA GLY A 131 -4.45 -17.09 -1.32
C GLY A 131 -3.41 -16.17 -1.94
N PHE A 132 -3.86 -15.20 -2.72
CA PHE A 132 -3.00 -14.25 -3.43
C PHE A 132 -2.04 -13.48 -2.48
N GLY A 133 -2.45 -13.23 -1.23
CA GLY A 133 -1.58 -12.61 -0.22
C GLY A 133 -0.31 -13.41 0.05
N ILE A 134 -0.33 -14.73 -0.10
CA ILE A 134 0.88 -15.57 0.06
C ILE A 134 1.82 -15.38 -1.14
N SER A 135 1.28 -15.25 -2.36
CA SER A 135 2.08 -14.90 -3.54
C SER A 135 2.75 -13.54 -3.37
N VAL A 136 2.01 -12.53 -2.88
CA VAL A 136 2.55 -11.19 -2.56
C VAL A 136 3.73 -11.27 -1.59
N LEU A 137 3.62 -12.07 -0.51
CA LEU A 137 4.72 -12.27 0.45
C LEU A 137 5.93 -12.96 -0.20
N GLY A 138 5.68 -13.96 -1.04
CA GLY A 138 6.74 -14.65 -1.78
C GLY A 138 7.50 -13.70 -2.71
N GLU A 139 6.79 -12.87 -3.47
CA GLU A 139 7.38 -11.90 -4.38
C GLU A 139 8.13 -10.77 -3.65
N LEU A 140 7.67 -10.34 -2.46
CA LEU A 140 8.46 -9.45 -1.60
C LEU A 140 9.77 -10.11 -1.15
N SER A 141 9.71 -11.40 -0.78
CA SER A 141 10.91 -12.16 -0.42
C SER A 141 11.90 -12.28 -1.59
N GLU A 142 11.41 -12.48 -2.82
CA GLU A 142 12.22 -12.47 -4.05
C GLU A 142 12.91 -11.13 -4.29
N LEU A 143 12.26 -10.01 -3.90
CA LEU A 143 12.84 -8.67 -3.94
C LEU A 143 13.82 -8.39 -2.78
N GLY A 144 14.05 -9.39 -1.90
CA GLY A 144 14.99 -9.26 -0.78
C GLY A 144 14.39 -8.62 0.47
N PHE A 145 13.07 -8.69 0.67
CA PHE A 145 12.41 -8.20 1.87
C PHE A 145 12.06 -9.36 2.82
N ASP A 146 12.35 -9.16 4.10
CA ASP A 146 11.80 -9.95 5.21
C ASP A 146 10.64 -9.20 5.85
N GLY A 147 9.58 -9.90 6.24
CA GLY A 147 8.41 -9.21 6.76
C GLY A 147 7.61 -9.99 7.80
N LYS A 148 6.79 -9.24 8.50
CA LYS A 148 5.72 -9.76 9.36
C LYS A 148 4.38 -9.32 8.80
N TRP A 149 3.39 -10.18 8.95
CA TRP A 149 2.04 -9.86 8.52
C TRP A 149 1.02 -10.38 9.53
N GLY A 150 -0.18 -9.83 9.47
CA GLY A 150 -1.28 -10.25 10.31
C GLY A 150 -2.61 -9.64 9.87
N VAL A 151 -3.69 -10.16 10.44
CA VAL A 151 -5.04 -9.59 10.23
C VAL A 151 -5.47 -8.92 11.53
N TYR A 152 -5.70 -7.63 11.46
CA TYR A 152 -6.14 -6.81 12.59
C TYR A 152 -7.46 -6.14 12.25
N SER A 153 -8.30 -5.95 13.26
CA SER A 153 -9.54 -5.21 13.13
C SER A 153 -9.41 -3.80 13.70
N ALA A 154 -10.25 -2.88 13.25
CA ALA A 154 -10.34 -1.57 13.87
C ALA A 154 -10.78 -1.69 15.36
N ALA A 155 -11.57 -2.71 15.71
CA ALA A 155 -11.96 -3.00 17.09
C ALA A 155 -10.74 -3.35 17.97
N ASP A 156 -9.71 -4.02 17.43
CA ASP A 156 -8.47 -4.31 18.17
C ASP A 156 -7.73 -3.04 18.58
N ALA A 157 -7.97 -1.95 17.83
CA ALA A 157 -7.45 -0.60 18.10
C ALA A 157 -8.47 0.29 18.84
N GLY A 158 -9.57 -0.26 19.36
CA GLY A 158 -10.57 0.45 20.17
C GLY A 158 -11.70 1.13 19.36
N ALA A 159 -11.79 0.94 18.06
CA ALA A 159 -12.90 1.49 17.26
C ALA A 159 -14.21 0.70 17.46
N PRO A 160 -15.40 1.34 17.32
CA PRO A 160 -16.70 0.71 17.53
C PRO A 160 -17.16 -0.15 16.32
N HIS A 161 -16.24 -0.61 15.47
CA HIS A 161 -16.53 -1.46 14.30
C HIS A 161 -15.39 -2.42 14.02
N LEU A 162 -15.67 -3.53 13.33
CA LEU A 162 -14.68 -4.56 13.07
C LEU A 162 -13.65 -4.15 12.01
N ARG A 163 -14.06 -3.83 10.79
CA ARG A 163 -13.18 -3.47 9.66
C ARG A 163 -11.83 -4.23 9.68
N LYS A 164 -11.86 -5.55 9.54
CA LYS A 164 -10.64 -6.37 9.48
C LYS A 164 -9.82 -6.04 8.24
N ARG A 165 -8.49 -5.95 8.40
CA ARG A 165 -7.53 -5.73 7.32
C ARG A 165 -6.31 -6.61 7.50
N TRP A 166 -5.80 -7.09 6.38
CA TRP A 166 -4.50 -7.72 6.29
C TRP A 166 -3.44 -6.62 6.16
N TRP A 167 -2.40 -6.74 6.97
CA TRP A 167 -1.30 -5.81 7.01
C TRP A 167 0.02 -6.55 6.83
N VAL A 168 0.94 -5.96 6.11
CA VAL A 168 2.34 -6.41 5.99
C VAL A 168 3.25 -5.26 6.37
N LEU A 169 4.24 -5.55 7.19
CA LEU A 169 5.40 -4.70 7.43
C LEU A 169 6.63 -5.49 7.03
N ALA A 170 7.29 -5.07 5.98
CA ALA A 170 8.49 -5.71 5.47
C ALA A 170 9.67 -4.74 5.44
N HIS A 171 10.87 -5.28 5.57
CA HIS A 171 12.08 -4.49 5.51
C HIS A 171 13.11 -5.21 4.63
N ALA A 172 13.95 -4.44 3.91
CA ALA A 172 15.00 -4.99 3.08
C ALA A 172 16.02 -5.76 3.93
N SER A 173 16.25 -7.03 3.59
CA SER A 173 17.31 -7.85 4.15
C SER A 173 18.64 -7.32 3.60
N ARG A 174 19.56 -6.89 4.50
CA ARG A 174 20.90 -6.46 4.13
C ARG A 174 21.84 -7.64 4.08
#